data_b7ab815419292f6145be2393523f70ff
#
_entry.id   b7ab815419292f6145be2393523f70ff
#
_cell.length_a   1.000
_cell.length_b   1.000
_cell.length_c   1.000
_cell.angle_alpha   90.00
_cell.angle_beta   90.00
_cell.angle_gamma   90.00
#
_symmetry.space_group_name_H-M   'P 1'
#
loop_
_entity.id
_entity.type
_entity.pdbx_description
1 polymer ?
#
loop_
_entity_poly.entity_id
_entity_poly.type
_entity_poly.pdbx_seq_one_letter_code
_entity_poly.pdbx_strand_id
1 'polypeptide(L)'
;MNKWPVHATWNGPIVMIGFGSIGRGTLPLLLRHIACDKAKITVIDPSATWSHLIEKEGIAFVKQSITKQNYKAILTPLLTTGPGQALIVNLTVDVGSIDVIKLARETNSLCIDTVNEPWPGFYYNTKLDNADRTNYKVREDLLEVKRKLGPG
;
A
#
# COMPACT_ATOMS: atom_id res chain seq x y z
N MET A 1 0.27 -3.49 -30.59
CA MET A 1 1.43 -4.15 -29.99
C MET A 1 2.01 -3.23 -28.91
N ASN A 2 2.19 -3.75 -27.71
CA ASN A 2 2.73 -2.97 -26.60
C ASN A 2 4.20 -2.65 -26.89
N LYS A 3 4.52 -1.37 -27.04
CA LYS A 3 5.90 -0.90 -27.34
C LYS A 3 6.86 -0.98 -26.14
N TRP A 4 6.35 -1.31 -24.96
CA TRP A 4 7.10 -1.21 -23.72
C TRP A 4 7.47 -2.59 -23.20
N PRO A 5 8.67 -2.76 -22.63
CA PRO A 5 9.07 -4.02 -22.07
C PRO A 5 8.25 -4.35 -20.80
N VAL A 6 7.85 -5.60 -20.69
CA VAL A 6 7.31 -6.18 -19.46
C VAL A 6 8.50 -6.70 -18.67
N HIS A 7 8.66 -6.23 -17.44
CA HIS A 7 9.81 -6.54 -16.61
C HIS A 7 9.54 -7.67 -15.59
N ALA A 8 8.27 -7.89 -15.25
CA ALA A 8 7.87 -8.93 -14.30
C ALA A 8 6.45 -9.44 -14.60
N THR A 9 6.17 -10.65 -14.11
CA THR A 9 4.81 -11.21 -14.07
C THR A 9 4.36 -11.33 -12.63
N TRP A 10 3.13 -10.90 -12.34
CA TRP A 10 2.53 -10.97 -11.02
C TRP A 10 1.20 -11.70 -11.07
N ASN A 11 1.09 -12.80 -10.34
CA ASN A 11 -0.10 -13.67 -10.38
C ASN A 11 -1.02 -13.52 -9.16
N GLY A 12 -0.54 -12.90 -8.10
CA GLY A 12 -1.29 -12.64 -6.88
C GLY A 12 -2.11 -11.35 -6.92
N PRO A 13 -2.89 -11.07 -5.87
CA PRO A 13 -3.59 -9.79 -5.72
C PRO A 13 -2.63 -8.60 -5.64
N ILE A 14 -3.06 -7.45 -6.14
CA ILE A 14 -2.38 -6.17 -5.97
C ILE A 14 -3.35 -5.21 -5.28
N VAL A 15 -2.98 -4.70 -4.12
CA VAL A 15 -3.78 -3.73 -3.36
C VAL A 15 -3.03 -2.40 -3.33
N MET A 16 -3.55 -1.43 -4.06
CA MET A 16 -3.01 -0.07 -4.10
C MET A 16 -3.78 0.81 -3.12
N ILE A 17 -3.09 1.43 -2.18
CA ILE A 17 -3.66 2.36 -1.21
C ILE A 17 -3.26 3.77 -1.61
N GLY A 18 -4.25 4.61 -1.93
CA GLY A 18 -4.08 5.97 -2.40
C GLY A 18 -4.09 6.10 -3.93
N PHE A 19 -4.97 6.97 -4.44
CA PHE A 19 -5.11 7.28 -5.86
C PHE A 19 -5.05 8.80 -6.13
N GLY A 20 -4.21 9.49 -5.37
CA GLY A 20 -3.84 10.88 -5.59
C GLY A 20 -2.90 11.05 -6.80
N SER A 21 -2.08 12.09 -6.79
CA SER A 21 -1.14 12.37 -7.91
C SER A 21 -0.18 11.20 -8.16
N ILE A 22 0.38 10.61 -7.11
CA ILE A 22 1.32 9.48 -7.23
C ILE A 22 0.59 8.24 -7.73
N GLY A 23 -0.58 7.88 -7.17
CA GLY A 23 -1.35 6.70 -7.58
C GLY A 23 -1.76 6.75 -9.05
N ARG A 24 -2.23 7.93 -9.51
CA ARG A 24 -2.57 8.16 -10.93
C ARG A 24 -1.39 8.03 -11.89
N GLY A 25 -0.18 8.38 -11.44
CA GLY A 25 1.04 8.17 -12.20
C GLY A 25 1.54 6.72 -12.16
N THR A 26 1.39 6.05 -11.02
CA THR A 26 1.92 4.70 -10.78
C THR A 26 1.08 3.61 -11.47
N LEU A 27 -0.27 3.69 -11.40
CA LEU A 27 -1.12 2.64 -11.97
C LEU A 27 -0.86 2.37 -13.46
N PRO A 28 -0.81 3.38 -14.37
CA PRO A 28 -0.52 3.11 -15.78
C PRO A 28 0.89 2.56 -16.01
N LEU A 29 1.87 2.90 -15.18
CA LEU A 29 3.22 2.33 -15.27
C LEU A 29 3.23 0.86 -14.81
N LEU A 30 2.53 0.54 -13.74
CA LEU A 30 2.36 -0.82 -13.26
C LEU A 30 1.71 -1.70 -14.35
N LEU A 31 0.59 -1.25 -14.92
CA LEU A 31 -0.11 -1.97 -15.99
C LEU A 31 0.70 -2.11 -17.28
N ARG A 32 1.64 -1.20 -17.54
CA ARG A 32 2.50 -1.21 -18.71
C ARG A 32 3.66 -2.20 -18.57
N HIS A 33 4.25 -2.28 -17.38
CA HIS A 33 5.53 -2.93 -17.16
C HIS A 33 5.44 -4.24 -16.37
N ILE A 34 4.28 -4.53 -15.76
CA ILE A 34 4.03 -5.77 -15.03
C ILE A 34 2.88 -6.52 -15.71
N ALA A 35 3.15 -7.75 -16.13
CA ALA A 35 2.10 -8.63 -16.61
C ALA A 35 1.28 -9.11 -15.40
N CYS A 36 0.09 -8.60 -15.24
CA CYS A 36 -0.82 -8.95 -14.15
C CYS A 36 -2.28 -8.96 -14.64
N ASP A 37 -3.11 -9.69 -13.93
CA ASP A 37 -4.55 -9.70 -14.16
C ASP A 37 -5.18 -8.48 -13.49
N LYS A 38 -5.76 -7.58 -14.28
CA LYS A 38 -6.44 -6.37 -13.78
C LYS A 38 -7.59 -6.68 -12.83
N ALA A 39 -8.27 -7.82 -13.00
CA ALA A 39 -9.33 -8.25 -12.10
C ALA A 39 -8.84 -8.57 -10.68
N LYS A 40 -7.53 -8.75 -10.49
CA LYS A 40 -6.89 -8.96 -9.18
C LYS A 40 -6.33 -7.67 -8.57
N ILE A 41 -6.52 -6.53 -9.21
CA ILE A 41 -6.08 -5.24 -8.69
C ILE A 41 -7.25 -4.57 -7.98
N THR A 42 -7.00 -4.09 -6.77
CA THR A 42 -7.95 -3.24 -6.02
C THR A 42 -7.26 -1.94 -5.65
N VAL A 43 -7.90 -0.83 -5.95
CA VAL A 43 -7.46 0.52 -5.54
C VAL A 43 -8.37 1.03 -4.45
N ILE A 44 -7.80 1.51 -3.35
CA ILE A 44 -8.52 2.05 -2.20
C ILE A 44 -8.17 3.52 -2.05
N ASP A 45 -9.17 4.39 -2.05
CA ASP A 45 -8.98 5.82 -1.81
C ASP A 45 -10.25 6.41 -1.17
N PRO A 46 -10.16 7.34 -0.22
CA PRO A 46 -11.33 7.98 0.37
C PRO A 46 -12.09 8.87 -0.63
N SER A 47 -11.43 9.35 -1.67
CA SER A 47 -12.01 10.20 -2.70
C SER A 47 -12.34 9.41 -3.97
N ALA A 48 -13.57 9.54 -4.45
CA ALA A 48 -13.98 8.98 -5.73
C ALA A 48 -13.72 9.91 -6.93
N THR A 49 -13.04 11.03 -6.74
CA THR A 49 -12.84 12.05 -7.80
C THR A 49 -12.25 11.47 -9.07
N TRP A 50 -11.37 10.49 -8.95
CA TRP A 50 -10.67 9.86 -10.08
C TRP A 50 -11.03 8.40 -10.29
N SER A 51 -12.10 7.88 -9.65
CA SER A 51 -12.49 6.46 -9.74
C SER A 51 -12.77 6.03 -11.18
N HIS A 52 -13.31 6.91 -12.02
CA HIS A 52 -13.59 6.65 -13.43
C HIS A 52 -12.34 6.22 -14.23
N LEU A 53 -11.12 6.64 -13.83
CA LEU A 53 -9.88 6.20 -14.46
C LEU A 53 -9.54 4.76 -14.12
N ILE A 54 -9.89 4.30 -12.92
CA ILE A 54 -9.69 2.94 -12.42
C ILE A 54 -10.70 2.01 -13.06
N GLU A 55 -11.97 2.41 -13.03
CA GLU A 55 -13.10 1.66 -13.58
C GLU A 55 -12.96 1.44 -15.08
N LYS A 56 -12.45 2.43 -15.83
CA LYS A 56 -12.15 2.33 -17.27
C LYS A 56 -11.14 1.21 -17.58
N GLU A 57 -10.23 0.92 -16.63
CA GLU A 57 -9.26 -0.17 -16.78
C GLU A 57 -9.81 -1.53 -16.36
N GLY A 58 -11.06 -1.61 -15.87
CA GLY A 58 -11.68 -2.83 -15.34
C GLY A 58 -11.13 -3.24 -13.97
N ILE A 59 -10.60 -2.28 -13.22
CA ILE A 59 -9.99 -2.47 -11.90
C ILE A 59 -11.01 -2.13 -10.81
N ALA A 60 -11.00 -2.89 -9.72
CA ALA A 60 -11.88 -2.65 -8.59
C ALA A 60 -11.48 -1.36 -7.83
N PHE A 61 -12.46 -0.53 -7.52
CA PHE A 61 -12.29 0.66 -6.69
C PHE A 61 -13.10 0.55 -5.40
N VAL A 62 -12.45 0.81 -4.27
CA VAL A 62 -13.06 0.83 -2.94
C VAL A 62 -12.94 2.26 -2.38
N LYS A 63 -14.08 2.94 -2.27
CA LYS A 63 -14.15 4.27 -1.65
C LYS A 63 -14.10 4.13 -0.12
N GLN A 64 -12.90 4.14 0.45
CA GLN A 64 -12.72 3.94 1.88
C GLN A 64 -11.44 4.61 2.38
N SER A 65 -11.51 5.27 3.55
CA SER A 65 -10.31 5.68 4.28
C SER A 65 -9.73 4.51 5.06
N ILE A 66 -8.43 4.29 4.91
CA ILE A 66 -7.69 3.35 5.74
C ILE A 66 -7.26 4.07 7.02
N THR A 67 -7.61 3.51 8.15
CA THR A 67 -7.29 4.04 9.49
C THR A 67 -6.67 2.97 10.36
N LYS A 68 -6.07 3.39 11.48
CA LYS A 68 -5.49 2.46 12.47
C LYS A 68 -6.50 1.44 12.99
N GLN A 69 -7.79 1.79 13.04
CA GLN A 69 -8.85 0.94 13.56
C GLN A 69 -9.38 -0.07 12.53
N ASN A 70 -9.29 0.25 11.22
CA ASN A 70 -9.94 -0.56 10.19
C ASN A 70 -8.98 -1.24 9.20
N TYR A 71 -7.68 -0.89 9.17
CA TYR A 71 -6.75 -1.36 8.13
C TYR A 71 -6.70 -2.89 8.01
N LYS A 72 -6.67 -3.62 9.13
CA LYS A 72 -6.67 -5.09 9.10
C LYS A 72 -7.96 -5.65 8.53
N ALA A 73 -9.10 -5.12 8.94
CA ALA A 73 -10.41 -5.60 8.48
C ALA A 73 -10.61 -5.38 6.98
N ILE A 74 -10.06 -4.28 6.44
CA ILE A 74 -10.19 -3.95 5.01
C ILE A 74 -9.14 -4.69 4.19
N LEU A 75 -7.88 -4.67 4.60
CA LEU A 75 -6.77 -5.16 3.78
C LEU A 75 -6.66 -6.69 3.81
N THR A 76 -6.86 -7.35 4.97
CA THR A 76 -6.66 -8.80 5.09
C THR A 76 -7.46 -9.61 4.06
N PRO A 77 -8.77 -9.39 3.88
CA PRO A 77 -9.54 -10.13 2.88
C PRO A 77 -9.00 -9.96 1.45
N LEU A 78 -8.55 -8.75 1.11
CA LEU A 78 -8.01 -8.44 -0.21
C LEU A 78 -6.65 -9.09 -0.46
N LEU A 79 -5.82 -9.20 0.58
CA LEU A 79 -4.46 -9.76 0.52
C LEU A 79 -4.47 -11.30 0.51
N THR A 80 -5.53 -11.92 1.02
CA THR A 80 -5.65 -13.38 1.13
C THR A 80 -6.60 -13.97 0.10
N THR A 81 -7.10 -13.18 -0.85
CA THR A 81 -8.00 -13.62 -1.90
C THR A 81 -7.25 -14.37 -2.99
N GLY A 82 -7.60 -15.64 -3.19
CA GLY A 82 -7.07 -16.45 -4.28
C GLY A 82 -5.63 -16.91 -4.10
N PRO A 83 -5.09 -17.61 -5.09
CA PRO A 83 -3.73 -18.11 -5.06
C PRO A 83 -2.72 -17.01 -5.40
N GLY A 84 -1.49 -17.18 -4.87
CA GLY A 84 -0.36 -16.29 -5.12
C GLY A 84 -0.13 -15.28 -4.00
N GLN A 85 1.09 -14.80 -3.93
CA GLN A 85 1.50 -13.80 -2.96
C GLN A 85 0.90 -12.44 -3.34
N ALA A 86 0.31 -11.73 -2.40
CA ALA A 86 -0.22 -10.40 -2.66
C ALA A 86 0.88 -9.32 -2.65
N LEU A 87 0.61 -8.20 -3.31
CA LEU A 87 1.45 -7.00 -3.31
C LEU A 87 0.66 -5.81 -2.79
N ILE A 88 1.15 -5.18 -1.74
CA ILE A 88 0.65 -3.91 -1.24
C ILE A 88 1.49 -2.79 -1.87
N VAL A 89 0.82 -1.80 -2.45
CA VAL A 89 1.45 -0.58 -2.98
C VAL A 89 0.85 0.60 -2.22
N ASN A 90 1.54 1.05 -1.16
CA ASN A 90 1.08 2.19 -0.36
C ASN A 90 1.63 3.50 -0.93
N LEU A 91 0.73 4.35 -1.42
CA LEU A 91 1.01 5.62 -2.08
C LEU A 91 0.31 6.79 -1.38
N THR A 92 -0.11 6.58 -0.15
CA THR A 92 -0.83 7.55 0.65
C THR A 92 0.00 8.02 1.83
N VAL A 93 -0.24 9.23 2.27
CA VAL A 93 0.12 9.71 3.60
C VAL A 93 -0.94 9.25 4.61
N ASP A 94 -0.73 9.44 5.89
CA ASP A 94 -1.71 9.14 6.95
C ASP A 94 -2.02 7.64 7.17
N VAL A 95 -1.34 6.71 6.48
CA VAL A 95 -1.42 5.27 6.74
C VAL A 95 -0.11 4.78 7.35
N GLY A 96 -0.19 4.22 8.55
CA GLY A 96 0.99 3.82 9.31
C GLY A 96 1.80 2.71 8.66
N SER A 97 2.97 3.04 8.10
CA SER A 97 3.87 2.14 7.36
C SER A 97 4.24 0.90 8.16
N ILE A 98 4.56 1.05 9.45
CA ILE A 98 4.95 -0.07 10.33
C ILE A 98 3.84 -1.12 10.43
N ASP A 99 2.60 -0.69 10.61
CA ASP A 99 1.48 -1.61 10.77
C ASP A 99 1.12 -2.30 9.44
N VAL A 100 1.23 -1.59 8.33
CA VAL A 100 1.04 -2.17 6.98
C VAL A 100 2.12 -3.21 6.68
N ILE A 101 3.39 -2.94 7.00
CA ILE A 101 4.51 -3.88 6.82
C ILE A 101 4.33 -5.13 7.69
N LYS A 102 3.89 -4.96 8.95
CA LYS A 102 3.58 -6.11 9.82
C LYS A 102 2.44 -6.94 9.26
N LEU A 103 1.37 -6.30 8.77
CA LEU A 103 0.26 -6.99 8.12
C LEU A 103 0.72 -7.73 6.86
N ALA A 104 1.58 -7.13 6.03
CA ALA A 104 2.14 -7.79 4.87
C ALA A 104 2.86 -9.09 5.27
N ARG A 105 3.63 -9.07 6.35
CA ARG A 105 4.29 -10.29 6.89
C ARG A 105 3.26 -11.30 7.41
N GLU A 106 2.25 -10.87 8.15
CA GLU A 106 1.17 -11.73 8.67
C GLU A 106 0.41 -12.44 7.53
N THR A 107 0.26 -11.79 6.37
CA THR A 107 -0.48 -12.30 5.21
C THR A 107 0.42 -12.89 4.12
N ASN A 108 1.72 -13.04 4.37
CA ASN A 108 2.70 -13.46 3.37
C ASN A 108 2.65 -12.63 2.08
N SER A 109 2.50 -11.31 2.23
CA SER A 109 2.43 -10.35 1.12
C SER A 109 3.74 -9.58 0.97
N LEU A 110 4.03 -9.09 -0.24
CA LEU A 110 5.04 -8.06 -0.44
C LEU A 110 4.45 -6.68 -0.17
N CYS A 111 5.30 -5.73 0.20
CA CYS A 111 4.89 -4.36 0.45
C CYS A 111 5.90 -3.38 -0.12
N ILE A 112 5.39 -2.42 -0.90
CA ILE A 112 6.12 -1.22 -1.30
C ILE A 112 5.42 -0.02 -0.68
N ASP A 113 6.17 0.82 0.02
CA ASP A 113 5.69 2.07 0.60
C ASP A 113 6.56 3.22 0.09
N THR A 114 5.95 4.28 -0.37
CA THR A 114 6.67 5.45 -0.92
C THR A 114 7.13 6.43 0.13
N VAL A 115 6.62 6.30 1.35
CA VAL A 115 6.95 7.15 2.50
C VAL A 115 6.99 6.33 3.79
N ASN A 116 7.72 6.81 4.79
CA ASN A 116 7.65 6.29 6.15
C ASN A 116 6.67 7.15 6.94
N GLU A 117 5.41 6.76 6.96
CA GLU A 117 4.39 7.52 7.66
C GLU A 117 3.92 6.82 8.94
N PRO A 118 3.73 7.56 10.01
CA PRO A 118 2.96 7.11 11.17
C PRO A 118 1.46 7.32 10.91
N TRP A 119 0.62 6.78 11.78
CA TRP A 119 -0.79 7.15 11.81
C TRP A 119 -0.98 8.63 12.17
N PRO A 120 -2.08 9.26 11.73
CA PRO A 120 -2.39 10.67 12.03
C PRO A 120 -2.28 10.99 13.52
N GLY A 121 -1.76 12.18 13.82
CA GLY A 121 -1.60 12.67 15.19
C GLY A 121 -0.22 12.40 15.82
N PHE A 122 0.60 11.52 15.25
CA PHE A 122 1.90 11.17 15.80
C PHE A 122 2.83 12.39 15.94
N TYR A 123 2.99 13.18 14.89
CA TYR A 123 3.88 14.36 14.89
C TYR A 123 3.44 15.46 15.85
N TYR A 124 2.15 15.49 16.19
CA TYR A 124 1.55 16.48 17.10
C TYR A 124 1.35 15.95 18.52
N ASN A 125 1.83 14.75 18.81
CA ASN A 125 1.67 14.13 20.14
C ASN A 125 2.63 14.78 21.15
N THR A 126 2.14 15.76 21.90
CA THR A 126 2.91 16.50 22.92
C THR A 126 3.33 15.66 24.12
N LYS A 127 2.84 14.41 24.24
CA LYS A 127 3.27 13.46 25.28
C LYS A 127 4.60 12.79 24.96
N LEU A 128 5.07 12.92 23.70
CA LEU A 128 6.36 12.43 23.25
C LEU A 128 7.36 13.57 23.19
N ASP A 129 8.62 13.26 23.44
CA ASP A 129 9.70 14.20 23.21
C ASP A 129 9.80 14.59 21.71
N ASN A 130 10.34 15.76 21.43
CA ASN A 130 10.47 16.24 20.04
C ASN A 130 11.29 15.28 19.17
N ALA A 131 12.30 14.61 19.72
CA ALA A 131 13.11 13.63 19.02
C ALA A 131 12.31 12.35 18.67
N ASP A 132 11.34 11.98 19.49
CA ASP A 132 10.54 10.76 19.34
C ASP A 132 9.33 10.90 18.41
N ARG A 133 9.02 12.12 17.95
CA ARG A 133 7.93 12.39 17.01
C ARG A 133 8.43 12.92 15.66
N THR A 134 9.45 12.28 15.16
CA THR A 134 10.09 12.63 13.88
C THR A 134 9.97 11.47 12.89
N ASN A 135 10.11 11.78 11.61
CA ASN A 135 10.22 10.77 10.56
C ASN A 135 11.44 9.87 10.75
N TYR A 136 12.54 10.40 11.31
CA TYR A 136 13.70 9.59 11.68
C TYR A 136 13.37 8.52 12.72
N LYS A 137 12.55 8.86 13.74
CA LYS A 137 12.09 7.87 14.73
C LYS A 137 11.26 6.77 14.08
N VAL A 138 10.35 7.11 13.20
CA VAL A 138 9.56 6.12 12.43
C VAL A 138 10.49 5.19 11.63
N ARG A 139 11.52 5.74 11.00
CA ARG A 139 12.52 4.96 10.28
C ARG A 139 13.30 4.01 11.20
N GLU A 140 13.74 4.49 12.37
CA GLU A 140 14.45 3.64 13.34
C GLU A 140 13.55 2.50 13.85
N ASP A 141 12.29 2.79 14.12
CA ASP A 141 11.31 1.77 14.52
C ASP A 141 11.07 0.73 13.40
N LEU A 142 11.06 1.16 12.14
CA LEU A 142 11.01 0.25 10.99
C LEU A 142 12.23 -0.66 10.90
N LEU A 143 13.43 -0.12 11.12
CA LEU A 143 14.68 -0.90 11.13
C LEU A 143 14.69 -1.89 12.30
N GLU A 144 14.12 -1.54 13.43
CA GLU A 144 13.96 -2.46 14.55
C GLU A 144 12.96 -3.58 14.23
N VAL A 145 11.83 -3.25 13.62
CA VAL A 145 10.87 -4.25 13.12
C VAL A 145 11.54 -5.21 12.15
N LYS A 146 12.32 -4.70 11.18
CA LYS A 146 13.10 -5.52 10.25
C LYS A 146 14.05 -6.48 10.97
N ARG A 147 14.78 -6.00 11.97
CA ARG A 147 15.69 -6.83 12.78
C ARG A 147 14.95 -7.95 13.52
N LYS A 148 13.78 -7.64 14.09
CA LYS A 148 12.96 -8.61 14.85
C LYS A 148 12.26 -9.64 13.95
N LEU A 149 11.81 -9.23 12.77
CA LEU A 149 11.09 -10.10 11.83
C LEU A 149 12.04 -10.97 10.98
N GLY A 150 13.32 -10.59 10.90
CA GLY A 150 14.30 -11.24 10.03
C GLY A 150 14.10 -10.92 8.54
N PRO A 151 14.91 -11.51 7.65
CA PRO A 151 14.73 -11.37 6.21
C PRO A 151 13.36 -11.90 5.79
N GLY A 152 12.73 -11.18 4.86
CA GLY A 152 11.45 -11.55 4.25
C GLY A 152 11.63 -12.50 3.09
#